data_cf7586d438cfe3e487b6ef8a4fef081e
#
_entry.id   cf7586d438cfe3e487b6ef8a4fef081e
#
_cell.length_a   1.000
_cell.length_b   1.000
_cell.length_c   1.000
_cell.angle_alpha   90.00
_cell.angle_beta   90.00
_cell.angle_gamma   90.00
#
_symmetry.space_group_name_H-M   'P 1'
#
loop_
_entity.id
_entity.type
_entity.pdbx_description
1 polymer ?
#
loop_
_entity_poly.entity_id
_entity_poly.type
_entity_poly.pdbx_seq_one_letter_code
_entity_poly.pdbx_strand_id
1 'polypeptide(L)'
;LDETTRRHIAHDMGTAYRRAHRRVIGALNSDRYLELLDSLDQLLAHPPVVEAQPAETDPEAAADAPAPAGGEDTTSAAPAETAPAETESDKPEQAEQTKQAEQAEQAEPEDMETVMARHLAKAYRKLVKRHEKAVVNWDNEELSLHEREDYFHDMRKAAKKLRYAAEAAGSATKLKTKRLYKACKQMQSVLGDFQDSVTSRDKLLELAQAARSRGEVTFGYGLLYQRERQIGLEALEDYSESFDQIKAAFKPLKKKLK
;
A
#
# COMPACT_ATOMS: atom_id res chain seq x y z
N LEU A 1 23.42 -9.38 -26.26
CA LEU A 1 23.92 -9.92 -25.01
C LEU A 1 24.75 -11.17 -25.30
N ASP A 2 25.98 -11.23 -24.81
CA ASP A 2 26.80 -12.41 -24.96
C ASP A 2 26.26 -13.60 -24.16
N GLU A 3 26.60 -14.81 -24.58
CA GLU A 3 26.06 -16.06 -24.02
C GLU A 3 26.53 -16.28 -22.56
N THR A 4 27.71 -15.80 -22.22
CA THR A 4 28.27 -15.91 -20.86
C THR A 4 27.49 -15.05 -19.87
N THR A 5 27.25 -13.77 -20.20
CA THR A 5 26.42 -12.86 -19.41
C THR A 5 25.00 -13.41 -19.24
N ARG A 6 24.38 -13.94 -20.32
CA ARG A 6 23.05 -14.54 -20.27
C ARG A 6 22.99 -15.71 -19.29
N ARG A 7 23.97 -16.61 -19.31
CA ARG A 7 24.08 -17.78 -18.43
C ARG A 7 24.25 -17.38 -16.97
N HIS A 8 25.10 -16.39 -16.69
CA HIS A 8 25.30 -15.90 -15.33
C HIS A 8 24.04 -15.27 -14.76
N ILE A 9 23.36 -14.42 -15.52
CA ILE A 9 22.07 -13.83 -15.09
C ILE A 9 21.05 -14.94 -14.81
N ALA A 10 20.87 -15.90 -15.70
CA ALA A 10 19.94 -17.00 -15.53
C ALA A 10 20.26 -17.85 -14.29
N HIS A 11 21.54 -18.11 -14.03
CA HIS A 11 21.99 -18.86 -12.84
C HIS A 11 21.68 -18.11 -11.56
N ASP A 12 22.07 -16.82 -11.46
CA ASP A 12 21.92 -16.00 -10.25
C ASP A 12 20.43 -15.75 -9.96
N MET A 13 19.62 -15.42 -10.98
CA MET A 13 18.18 -15.27 -10.87
C MET A 13 17.49 -16.58 -10.46
N GLY A 14 17.87 -17.71 -11.07
CA GLY A 14 17.33 -19.02 -10.72
C GLY A 14 17.64 -19.44 -9.29
N THR A 15 18.81 -19.07 -8.78
CA THR A 15 19.21 -19.32 -7.38
C THR A 15 18.43 -18.45 -6.41
N ALA A 16 18.26 -17.17 -6.74
CA ALA A 16 17.43 -16.24 -5.95
C ALA A 16 15.96 -16.70 -5.92
N TYR A 17 15.40 -17.09 -7.06
CA TYR A 17 14.04 -17.65 -7.16
C TYR A 17 13.85 -18.87 -6.26
N ARG A 18 14.73 -19.89 -6.37
CA ARG A 18 14.62 -21.10 -5.54
C ARG A 18 14.70 -20.81 -4.03
N ARG A 19 15.49 -19.81 -3.64
CA ARG A 19 15.58 -19.36 -2.23
C ARG A 19 14.28 -18.71 -1.78
N ALA A 20 13.73 -17.77 -2.59
CA ALA A 20 12.49 -17.09 -2.32
C ALA A 20 11.32 -18.08 -2.26
N HIS A 21 11.22 -19.00 -3.23
CA HIS A 21 10.19 -20.03 -3.27
C HIS A 21 10.19 -20.90 -2.00
N ARG A 22 11.37 -21.36 -1.55
CA ARG A 22 11.47 -22.14 -0.30
C ARG A 22 11.00 -21.34 0.92
N ARG A 23 11.30 -20.02 1.00
CA ARG A 23 10.80 -19.16 2.08
C ARG A 23 9.27 -19.08 2.06
N VAL A 24 8.67 -18.88 0.90
CA VAL A 24 7.21 -18.81 0.76
C VAL A 24 6.56 -20.12 1.20
N ILE A 25 7.06 -21.26 0.71
CA ILE A 25 6.53 -22.58 1.12
C ILE A 25 6.69 -22.78 2.63
N GLY A 26 7.84 -22.41 3.21
CA GLY A 26 8.05 -22.48 4.66
C GLY A 26 7.08 -21.59 5.45
N ALA A 27 6.85 -20.38 4.98
CA ALA A 27 5.89 -19.46 5.62
C ALA A 27 4.45 -19.96 5.54
N LEU A 28 4.02 -20.50 4.38
CA LEU A 28 2.68 -21.07 4.20
C LEU A 28 2.42 -22.33 5.03
N ASN A 29 3.48 -23.08 5.38
CA ASN A 29 3.39 -24.28 6.21
C ASN A 29 3.73 -23.98 7.69
N SER A 30 3.85 -22.70 8.10
CA SER A 30 4.13 -22.33 9.48
C SER A 30 2.86 -22.30 10.34
N ASP A 31 2.99 -22.60 11.62
CA ASP A 31 1.90 -22.51 12.60
C ASP A 31 1.28 -21.11 12.61
N ARG A 32 2.10 -20.05 12.48
CA ARG A 32 1.63 -18.67 12.38
C ARG A 32 0.67 -18.44 11.22
N TYR A 33 0.89 -19.08 10.07
CA TYR A 33 -0.02 -18.96 8.92
C TYR A 33 -1.32 -19.72 9.16
N LEU A 34 -1.25 -20.89 9.77
CA LEU A 34 -2.44 -21.67 10.15
C LEU A 34 -3.27 -20.94 11.21
N GLU A 35 -2.64 -20.40 12.25
CA GLU A 35 -3.29 -19.55 13.25
C GLU A 35 -3.95 -18.30 12.63
N LEU A 36 -3.33 -17.70 11.61
CA LEU A 36 -3.95 -16.59 10.88
C LEU A 36 -5.22 -17.05 10.15
N LEU A 37 -5.20 -18.21 9.50
CA LEU A 37 -6.38 -18.75 8.82
C LEU A 37 -7.50 -19.04 9.83
N ASP A 38 -7.19 -19.69 10.95
CA ASP A 38 -8.17 -19.96 12.01
C ASP A 38 -8.77 -18.65 12.58
N SER A 39 -7.93 -17.63 12.78
CA SER A 39 -8.38 -16.30 13.23
C SER A 39 -9.30 -15.62 12.23
N LEU A 40 -9.02 -15.74 10.92
CA LEU A 40 -9.89 -15.22 9.87
C LEU A 40 -11.23 -15.97 9.79
N ASP A 41 -11.21 -17.28 9.96
CA ASP A 41 -12.43 -18.09 10.01
C ASP A 41 -13.29 -17.75 11.23
N GLN A 42 -12.66 -17.52 12.40
CA GLN A 42 -13.35 -17.03 13.60
C GLN A 42 -13.96 -15.64 13.38
N LEU A 43 -13.21 -14.72 12.75
CA LEU A 43 -13.71 -13.38 12.44
C LEU A 43 -14.90 -13.44 11.46
N LEU A 44 -14.87 -14.37 10.52
CA LEU A 44 -15.96 -14.58 9.55
C LEU A 44 -17.21 -15.17 10.25
N ALA A 45 -17.00 -16.11 11.17
CA ALA A 45 -18.09 -16.75 11.92
C ALA A 45 -18.72 -15.81 12.98
N HIS A 46 -17.89 -14.97 13.60
CA HIS A 46 -18.30 -14.06 14.67
C HIS A 46 -17.74 -12.64 14.39
N PRO A 47 -18.28 -11.92 13.38
CA PRO A 47 -17.85 -10.58 13.10
C PRO A 47 -18.12 -9.67 14.31
N PRO A 48 -17.17 -8.79 14.72
CA PRO A 48 -17.38 -7.84 15.80
C PRO A 48 -18.43 -6.81 15.36
N VAL A 49 -19.68 -7.05 15.74
CA VAL A 49 -20.79 -6.11 15.53
C VAL A 49 -20.90 -5.27 16.78
N VAL A 50 -20.86 -3.95 16.63
CA VAL A 50 -21.24 -3.05 17.72
C VAL A 50 -22.75 -3.14 17.83
N GLU A 51 -23.25 -3.85 18.85
CA GLU A 51 -24.67 -3.78 19.19
C GLU A 51 -24.97 -2.36 19.63
N ALA A 52 -25.91 -1.70 18.95
CA ALA A 52 -26.44 -0.43 19.40
C ALA A 52 -27.10 -0.68 20.77
N GLN A 53 -26.49 -0.17 21.84
CA GLN A 53 -27.13 -0.22 23.16
C GLN A 53 -28.44 0.54 23.05
N PRO A 54 -29.57 -0.08 23.48
CA PRO A 54 -30.81 0.66 23.63
C PRO A 54 -30.58 1.75 24.68
N ALA A 55 -31.00 2.97 24.37
CA ALA A 55 -30.92 4.10 25.27
C ALA A 55 -31.53 3.70 26.64
N GLU A 56 -30.69 3.47 27.63
CA GLU A 56 -31.11 3.30 28.99
C GLU A 56 -31.67 4.64 29.47
N THR A 57 -32.98 4.62 29.74
CA THR A 57 -33.66 5.65 30.52
C THR A 57 -33.10 5.58 31.94
N ASP A 58 -32.51 6.69 32.41
CA ASP A 58 -32.09 6.87 33.79
C ASP A 58 -33.15 6.45 34.81
N PRO A 59 -32.73 5.79 35.90
CA PRO A 59 -33.09 6.31 37.20
C PRO A 59 -31.90 6.43 38.15
N GLU A 60 -31.66 7.65 38.56
CA GLU A 60 -31.26 8.17 39.86
C GLU A 60 -30.66 7.21 40.93
N ALA A 61 -29.47 7.63 41.36
CA ALA A 61 -28.92 7.63 42.71
C ALA A 61 -28.44 6.32 43.36
N ALA A 62 -27.21 6.29 43.73
CA ALA A 62 -26.66 6.28 45.08
C ALA A 62 -25.36 5.47 45.25
N ALA A 63 -24.33 6.23 45.61
CA ALA A 63 -23.40 6.01 46.73
C ALA A 63 -22.46 4.79 46.79
N ASP A 64 -21.20 5.17 46.87
CA ASP A 64 -20.19 4.75 47.88
C ASP A 64 -19.21 3.60 47.53
N ALA A 65 -17.98 3.98 47.75
CA ALA A 65 -16.63 3.40 47.58
C ALA A 65 -16.43 2.01 48.32
N PRO A 66 -15.20 1.44 48.35
CA PRO A 66 -13.88 1.79 47.80
C PRO A 66 -13.10 0.60 47.15
N ALA A 67 -11.94 0.93 46.59
CA ALA A 67 -10.90 0.02 46.14
C ALA A 67 -10.25 -0.82 47.28
N PRO A 68 -9.54 -1.91 46.92
CA PRO A 68 -8.10 -1.89 47.18
C PRO A 68 -7.24 -2.51 46.05
N ALA A 69 -6.22 -1.93 45.86
CA ALA A 69 -4.77 -2.09 45.67
C ALA A 69 -4.16 -3.50 45.65
N GLY A 70 -3.12 -3.59 44.81
CA GLY A 70 -1.95 -4.48 45.00
C GLY A 70 -1.91 -5.66 44.05
N GLY A 71 -0.85 -5.89 43.38
CA GLY A 71 0.53 -6.00 43.51
C GLY A 71 1.15 -6.69 42.31
N GLU A 72 2.20 -6.12 41.80
CA GLU A 72 3.53 -6.68 41.55
C GLU A 72 3.64 -8.05 40.85
N ASP A 73 4.29 -8.04 39.74
CA ASP A 73 5.72 -8.16 39.40
C ASP A 73 6.06 -9.51 38.78
N THR A 74 6.73 -9.56 37.68
CA THR A 74 8.04 -10.15 37.37
C THR A 74 8.25 -10.39 35.87
N THR A 75 9.16 -9.62 35.33
CA THR A 75 10.27 -9.92 34.41
C THR A 75 10.38 -11.32 33.79
N SER A 76 10.54 -11.39 32.47
CA SER A 76 11.68 -12.12 31.89
C SER A 76 11.95 -11.68 30.43
N ALA A 77 13.24 -11.55 30.19
CA ALA A 77 13.91 -10.98 29.03
C ALA A 77 13.89 -11.83 27.75
N ALA A 78 14.05 -11.12 26.69
CA ALA A 78 14.44 -11.30 25.30
C ALA A 78 15.24 -12.58 24.90
N PRO A 79 15.47 -12.85 23.60
CA PRO A 79 16.26 -11.93 22.76
C PRO A 79 15.71 -11.67 21.35
N ALA A 80 16.20 -10.56 20.83
CA ALA A 80 16.01 -10.01 19.50
C ALA A 80 16.61 -10.89 18.39
N GLU A 81 15.91 -10.97 17.27
CA GLU A 81 16.54 -11.17 15.97
C GLU A 81 15.96 -10.19 14.94
N THR A 82 16.86 -9.44 14.38
CA THR A 82 16.72 -8.34 13.45
C THR A 82 16.04 -8.76 12.14
N ALA A 83 14.91 -8.14 11.84
CA ALA A 83 14.38 -8.03 10.49
C ALA A 83 14.72 -6.64 9.92
N PRO A 84 15.06 -6.52 8.62
CA PRO A 84 15.47 -5.25 8.03
C PRO A 84 14.34 -4.24 8.01
N ALA A 85 14.70 -3.02 8.38
CA ALA A 85 13.88 -1.83 8.46
C ALA A 85 13.11 -1.56 7.15
N GLU A 86 11.79 -1.62 7.23
CA GLU A 86 10.94 -0.87 6.33
C GLU A 86 10.81 0.54 6.90
N THR A 87 11.31 1.48 6.12
CA THR A 87 11.50 2.88 6.43
C THR A 87 10.24 3.57 6.90
N GLU A 88 10.38 4.29 7.97
CA GLU A 88 9.48 5.26 8.60
C GLU A 88 8.92 6.31 7.63
N SER A 89 7.77 6.03 7.03
CA SER A 89 6.97 7.05 6.34
C SER A 89 5.50 7.09 6.79
N ASP A 90 5.08 6.22 7.72
CA ASP A 90 3.67 6.07 8.11
C ASP A 90 3.32 6.62 9.52
N LYS A 91 4.26 7.20 10.26
CA LYS A 91 3.99 7.72 11.63
C LYS A 91 2.97 8.86 11.74
N PRO A 92 2.82 9.81 10.77
CA PRO A 92 1.75 10.81 10.89
C PRO A 92 0.35 10.28 10.60
N GLU A 93 0.22 9.17 9.86
CA GLU A 93 -1.09 8.63 9.47
C GLU A 93 -1.78 7.85 10.61
N GLN A 94 -1.02 7.20 11.48
CA GLN A 94 -1.55 6.50 12.65
C GLN A 94 -2.07 7.45 13.74
N ALA A 95 -1.41 8.59 13.96
CA ALA A 95 -1.84 9.59 14.91
C ALA A 95 -3.13 10.33 14.48
N GLU A 96 -3.35 10.51 13.16
CA GLU A 96 -4.62 11.03 12.63
C GLU A 96 -5.76 10.01 12.72
N GLN A 97 -5.47 8.72 12.58
CA GLN A 97 -6.47 7.66 12.69
C GLN A 97 -6.98 7.49 14.13
N THR A 98 -6.10 7.61 15.12
CA THR A 98 -6.47 7.53 16.55
C THR A 98 -7.35 8.70 16.97
N LYS A 99 -7.02 9.94 16.55
CA LYS A 99 -7.85 11.13 16.82
C LYS A 99 -9.21 11.11 16.10
N GLN A 100 -9.31 10.43 14.96
CA GLN A 100 -10.58 10.26 14.24
C GLN A 100 -11.46 9.15 14.85
N ALA A 101 -10.88 8.16 15.51
CA ALA A 101 -11.62 7.14 16.24
C ALA A 101 -12.28 7.72 17.51
N GLU A 102 -11.56 8.56 18.25
CA GLU A 102 -12.10 9.23 19.45
C GLU A 102 -13.20 10.26 19.16
N GLN A 103 -13.21 10.87 17.95
CA GLN A 103 -14.27 11.80 17.51
C GLN A 103 -15.50 11.10 16.92
N ALA A 104 -15.40 9.81 16.59
CA ALA A 104 -16.49 9.02 16.02
C ALA A 104 -17.47 8.50 17.11
N GLU A 105 -17.08 8.53 18.38
CA GLU A 105 -17.86 7.98 19.50
C GLU A 105 -19.03 8.89 19.95
N GLN A 106 -19.11 10.13 19.44
CA GLN A 106 -20.14 11.12 19.80
C GLN A 106 -21.02 11.62 18.64
N ALA A 107 -20.93 11.01 17.45
CA ALA A 107 -21.72 11.41 16.29
C ALA A 107 -22.91 10.48 16.09
N GLU A 108 -24.09 11.06 15.83
CA GLU A 108 -25.26 10.28 15.36
C GLU A 108 -24.88 9.38 14.17
N PRO A 109 -25.51 8.20 14.03
CA PRO A 109 -25.16 7.26 12.96
C PRO A 109 -25.37 7.90 11.59
N GLU A 110 -24.27 8.32 10.96
CA GLU A 110 -24.32 8.86 9.59
C GLU A 110 -24.75 7.76 8.60
N ASP A 111 -25.54 8.18 7.59
CA ASP A 111 -25.91 7.28 6.51
C ASP A 111 -24.67 6.71 5.80
N MET A 112 -24.69 5.40 5.53
CA MET A 112 -23.61 4.65 4.90
C MET A 112 -23.14 5.29 3.58
N GLU A 113 -24.06 5.85 2.78
CA GLU A 113 -23.72 6.52 1.52
C GLU A 113 -22.87 7.77 1.78
N THR A 114 -23.20 8.54 2.81
CA THR A 114 -22.44 9.74 3.23
C THR A 114 -21.03 9.38 3.71
N VAL A 115 -20.90 8.36 4.55
CA VAL A 115 -19.60 7.87 5.04
C VAL A 115 -18.73 7.41 3.87
N MET A 116 -19.25 6.56 3.00
CA MET A 116 -18.51 6.06 1.84
C MET A 116 -18.15 7.18 0.86
N ALA A 117 -19.03 8.14 0.66
CA ALA A 117 -18.80 9.32 -0.14
C ALA A 117 -17.62 10.15 0.39
N ARG A 118 -17.57 10.39 1.70
CA ARG A 118 -16.48 11.11 2.37
C ARG A 118 -15.14 10.38 2.23
N HIS A 119 -15.12 9.05 2.44
CA HIS A 119 -13.93 8.23 2.24
C HIS A 119 -13.42 8.29 0.80
N LEU A 120 -14.32 8.19 -0.17
CA LEU A 120 -13.99 8.29 -1.59
C LEU A 120 -13.40 9.67 -1.94
N ALA A 121 -13.99 10.75 -1.42
CA ALA A 121 -13.49 12.11 -1.61
C ALA A 121 -12.12 12.32 -0.97
N LYS A 122 -11.88 11.76 0.24
CA LYS A 122 -10.58 11.80 0.94
C LYS A 122 -9.50 11.08 0.11
N ALA A 123 -9.79 9.87 -0.37
CA ALA A 123 -8.88 9.09 -1.20
C ALA A 123 -8.55 9.81 -2.52
N TYR A 124 -9.53 10.43 -3.18
CA TYR A 124 -9.33 11.21 -4.39
C TYR A 124 -8.45 12.45 -4.14
N ARG A 125 -8.69 13.23 -3.07
CA ARG A 125 -7.84 14.38 -2.71
C ARG A 125 -6.40 13.96 -2.46
N LYS A 126 -6.19 12.82 -1.77
CA LYS A 126 -4.85 12.26 -1.53
C LYS A 126 -4.15 11.89 -2.85
N LEU A 127 -4.87 11.28 -3.79
CA LEU A 127 -4.35 10.96 -5.13
C LEU A 127 -3.94 12.22 -5.89
N VAL A 128 -4.77 13.28 -5.92
CA VAL A 128 -4.45 14.54 -6.59
C VAL A 128 -3.18 15.16 -5.99
N LYS A 129 -3.05 15.21 -4.66
CA LYS A 129 -1.85 15.73 -4.00
C LYS A 129 -0.58 14.93 -4.34
N ARG A 130 -0.70 13.59 -4.50
CA ARG A 130 0.43 12.74 -4.92
C ARG A 130 0.78 12.96 -6.38
N HIS A 131 -0.21 13.14 -7.25
CA HIS A 131 -0.01 13.50 -8.65
C HIS A 131 0.77 14.82 -8.80
N GLU A 132 0.33 15.88 -8.11
CA GLU A 132 1.00 17.18 -8.15
C GLU A 132 2.47 17.07 -7.73
N LYS A 133 2.75 16.29 -6.66
CA LYS A 133 4.12 16.04 -6.23
C LYS A 133 4.93 15.25 -7.26
N ALA A 134 4.37 14.22 -7.87
CA ALA A 134 5.07 13.41 -8.86
C ALA A 134 5.44 14.24 -10.10
N VAL A 135 4.51 15.05 -10.61
CA VAL A 135 4.74 15.87 -11.80
C VAL A 135 5.76 16.98 -11.53
N VAL A 136 5.64 17.69 -10.41
CA VAL A 136 6.58 18.80 -10.07
C VAL A 136 8.00 18.30 -9.84
N ASN A 137 8.16 17.11 -9.24
CA ASN A 137 9.49 16.60 -8.88
C ASN A 137 10.12 15.70 -9.96
N TRP A 138 9.40 15.39 -11.04
CA TRP A 138 9.95 14.52 -12.08
C TRP A 138 11.19 15.11 -12.77
N ASP A 139 11.17 16.40 -13.05
CA ASP A 139 12.25 17.14 -13.70
C ASP A 139 13.18 17.87 -12.70
N ASN A 140 13.02 17.63 -11.40
CA ASN A 140 13.85 18.26 -10.38
C ASN A 140 15.22 17.59 -10.31
N GLU A 141 16.26 18.28 -10.82
CA GLU A 141 17.64 17.80 -10.86
C GLU A 141 18.32 17.74 -9.48
N GLU A 142 17.78 18.41 -8.46
CA GLU A 142 18.28 18.33 -7.08
C GLU A 142 17.99 16.97 -6.44
N LEU A 143 16.99 16.25 -6.96
CA LEU A 143 16.62 14.93 -6.48
C LEU A 143 17.34 13.83 -7.27
N SER A 144 17.75 12.79 -6.58
CA SER A 144 18.24 11.57 -7.23
C SER A 144 17.14 10.93 -8.10
N LEU A 145 17.54 10.11 -9.06
CA LEU A 145 16.58 9.39 -9.90
C LEU A 145 15.63 8.53 -9.04
N HIS A 146 16.16 7.86 -8.02
CA HIS A 146 15.36 7.01 -7.11
C HIS A 146 14.32 7.82 -6.35
N GLU A 147 14.66 8.97 -5.78
CA GLU A 147 13.70 9.86 -5.11
C GLU A 147 12.58 10.33 -6.04
N ARG A 148 12.92 10.63 -7.31
CA ARG A 148 11.90 11.01 -8.31
C ARG A 148 10.97 9.86 -8.66
N GLU A 149 11.48 8.64 -8.73
CA GLU A 149 10.71 7.42 -9.00
C GLU A 149 9.80 7.04 -7.83
N ASP A 150 10.19 7.33 -6.60
CA ASP A 150 9.39 7.09 -5.40
C ASP A 150 8.08 7.90 -5.38
N TYR A 151 8.04 9.08 -5.99
CA TYR A 151 6.78 9.83 -6.13
C TYR A 151 5.76 9.06 -6.98
N PHE A 152 6.18 8.35 -8.02
CA PHE A 152 5.30 7.51 -8.83
C PHE A 152 4.90 6.22 -8.11
N HIS A 153 5.79 5.65 -7.29
CA HIS A 153 5.42 4.57 -6.39
C HIS A 153 4.32 4.99 -5.39
N ASP A 154 4.46 6.17 -4.79
CA ASP A 154 3.44 6.75 -3.91
C ASP A 154 2.12 7.03 -4.65
N MET A 155 2.21 7.50 -5.89
CA MET A 155 1.04 7.68 -6.76
C MET A 155 0.33 6.35 -7.03
N ARG A 156 1.07 5.26 -7.29
CA ARG A 156 0.52 3.92 -7.46
C ARG A 156 -0.22 3.44 -6.20
N LYS A 157 0.36 3.65 -5.00
CA LYS A 157 -0.31 3.36 -3.72
C LYS A 157 -1.60 4.15 -3.56
N ALA A 158 -1.60 5.44 -3.90
CA ALA A 158 -2.79 6.29 -3.82
C ALA A 158 -3.89 5.84 -4.82
N ALA A 159 -3.52 5.48 -6.05
CA ALA A 159 -4.43 4.93 -7.05
C ALA A 159 -5.06 3.60 -6.58
N LYS A 160 -4.26 2.73 -5.92
CA LYS A 160 -4.74 1.48 -5.31
C LYS A 160 -5.77 1.75 -4.21
N LYS A 161 -5.47 2.70 -3.29
CA LYS A 161 -6.40 3.09 -2.21
C LYS A 161 -7.71 3.66 -2.79
N LEU A 162 -7.64 4.52 -3.81
CA LEU A 162 -8.84 5.07 -4.48
C LEU A 162 -9.65 3.98 -5.20
N ARG A 163 -8.99 3.01 -5.83
CA ARG A 163 -9.68 1.88 -6.48
C ARG A 163 -10.49 1.08 -5.46
N TYR A 164 -9.90 0.73 -4.32
CA TYR A 164 -10.61 -0.02 -3.27
C TYR A 164 -11.74 0.79 -2.65
N ALA A 165 -11.54 2.10 -2.44
CA ALA A 165 -12.62 2.97 -1.97
C ALA A 165 -13.77 3.05 -2.98
N ALA A 166 -13.47 3.08 -4.30
CA ALA A 166 -14.49 3.07 -5.36
C ALA A 166 -15.24 1.74 -5.44
N GLU A 167 -14.55 0.63 -5.22
CA GLU A 167 -15.14 -0.72 -5.18
C GLU A 167 -16.08 -0.87 -3.97
N ALA A 168 -15.61 -0.53 -2.78
CA ALA A 168 -16.39 -0.58 -1.55
C ALA A 168 -17.63 0.33 -1.61
N ALA A 169 -17.46 1.58 -2.06
CA ALA A 169 -18.58 2.51 -2.21
C ALA A 169 -19.62 2.03 -3.24
N GLY A 170 -19.16 1.44 -4.34
CA GLY A 170 -20.06 0.89 -5.37
C GLY A 170 -20.80 -0.36 -4.94
N SER A 171 -20.23 -1.15 -4.02
CA SER A 171 -20.86 -2.36 -3.47
C SER A 171 -21.84 -2.04 -2.34
N ALA A 172 -21.49 -1.08 -1.47
CA ALA A 172 -22.27 -0.76 -0.26
C ALA A 172 -23.34 0.31 -0.49
N THR A 173 -23.30 1.07 -1.62
CA THR A 173 -24.19 2.21 -1.85
C THR A 173 -24.70 2.25 -3.30
N LYS A 174 -25.59 3.20 -3.61
CA LYS A 174 -26.08 3.45 -4.98
C LYS A 174 -25.14 4.32 -5.83
N LEU A 175 -23.92 4.62 -5.34
CA LEU A 175 -22.94 5.43 -6.07
C LEU A 175 -22.41 4.69 -7.31
N LYS A 176 -22.42 5.37 -8.46
CA LYS A 176 -21.95 4.78 -9.72
C LYS A 176 -20.43 4.91 -9.89
N THR A 177 -19.67 4.11 -9.15
CA THR A 177 -18.20 4.18 -9.07
C THR A 177 -17.46 3.34 -10.11
N LYS A 178 -18.15 2.50 -10.90
CA LYS A 178 -17.54 1.56 -11.86
C LYS A 178 -16.56 2.21 -12.85
N ARG A 179 -16.85 3.44 -13.32
CA ARG A 179 -15.95 4.18 -14.23
C ARG A 179 -14.68 4.59 -13.52
N LEU A 180 -14.79 5.08 -12.28
CA LEU A 180 -13.66 5.47 -11.45
C LEU A 180 -12.78 4.24 -11.12
N TYR A 181 -13.40 3.12 -10.73
CA TYR A 181 -12.69 1.86 -10.51
C TYR A 181 -11.85 1.44 -11.72
N LYS A 182 -12.44 1.47 -12.94
CA LYS A 182 -11.73 1.12 -14.18
C LYS A 182 -10.57 2.08 -14.48
N ALA A 183 -10.78 3.39 -14.32
CA ALA A 183 -9.73 4.39 -14.52
C ALA A 183 -8.56 4.21 -13.53
N CYS A 184 -8.86 3.94 -12.26
CA CYS A 184 -7.83 3.63 -11.26
C CYS A 184 -7.09 2.32 -11.58
N LYS A 185 -7.78 1.30 -12.11
CA LYS A 185 -7.15 0.05 -12.55
C LYS A 185 -6.17 0.30 -13.70
N GLN A 186 -6.54 1.13 -14.69
CA GLN A 186 -5.67 1.52 -15.79
C GLN A 186 -4.42 2.25 -15.29
N MET A 187 -4.57 3.25 -14.43
CA MET A 187 -3.46 3.96 -13.80
C MET A 187 -2.52 3.00 -13.05
N GLN A 188 -3.07 2.00 -12.34
CA GLN A 188 -2.25 1.01 -11.64
C GLN A 188 -1.46 0.10 -12.59
N SER A 189 -1.99 -0.19 -13.79
CA SER A 189 -1.24 -0.92 -14.82
C SER A 189 -0.05 -0.11 -15.31
N VAL A 190 -0.28 1.13 -15.75
CA VAL A 190 0.76 2.06 -16.21
C VAL A 190 1.88 2.22 -15.15
N LEU A 191 1.51 2.51 -13.92
CA LEU A 191 2.47 2.66 -12.82
C LEU A 191 3.05 1.32 -12.35
N GLY A 192 2.40 0.19 -12.66
CA GLY A 192 2.93 -1.15 -12.45
C GLY A 192 4.11 -1.42 -13.38
N ASP A 193 3.92 -1.23 -14.66
CA ASP A 193 4.95 -1.45 -15.69
C ASP A 193 6.18 -0.54 -15.43
N PHE A 194 5.95 0.73 -15.02
CA PHE A 194 7.01 1.62 -14.58
C PHE A 194 7.75 1.08 -13.35
N GLN A 195 7.03 0.67 -12.29
CA GLN A 195 7.63 0.15 -11.06
C GLN A 195 8.41 -1.15 -11.30
N ASP A 196 7.91 -2.01 -12.18
CA ASP A 196 8.59 -3.24 -12.55
C ASP A 196 9.92 -2.94 -13.25
N SER A 197 9.98 -1.90 -14.10
CA SER A 197 11.23 -1.43 -14.70
C SER A 197 12.23 -0.90 -13.67
N VAL A 198 11.77 -0.16 -12.64
CA VAL A 198 12.62 0.33 -11.53
C VAL A 198 13.21 -0.87 -10.79
N THR A 199 12.38 -1.81 -10.35
CA THR A 199 12.80 -3.02 -9.64
C THR A 199 13.77 -3.87 -10.45
N SER A 200 13.52 -4.01 -11.76
CA SER A 200 14.43 -4.72 -12.69
C SER A 200 15.81 -4.06 -12.77
N ARG A 201 15.85 -2.72 -12.84
CA ARG A 201 17.10 -1.96 -12.90
C ARG A 201 17.91 -2.10 -11.61
N ASP A 202 17.27 -1.99 -10.45
CA ASP A 202 17.94 -2.18 -9.17
C ASP A 202 18.53 -3.58 -9.08
N LYS A 203 17.77 -4.60 -9.51
CA LYS A 203 18.26 -5.97 -9.55
C LYS A 203 19.44 -6.16 -10.52
N LEU A 204 19.42 -5.49 -11.66
CA LEU A 204 20.52 -5.54 -12.60
C LEU A 204 21.79 -4.89 -12.03
N LEU A 205 21.67 -3.81 -11.23
CA LEU A 205 22.80 -3.21 -10.54
C LEU A 205 23.41 -4.14 -9.49
N GLU A 206 22.59 -4.81 -8.69
CA GLU A 206 23.06 -5.81 -7.73
C GLU A 206 23.83 -6.95 -8.43
N LEU A 207 23.25 -7.48 -9.51
CA LEU A 207 23.88 -8.56 -10.28
C LEU A 207 25.18 -8.11 -10.96
N ALA A 208 25.23 -6.88 -11.47
CA ALA A 208 26.44 -6.30 -12.06
C ALA A 208 27.56 -6.14 -11.01
N GLN A 209 27.22 -5.71 -9.79
CA GLN A 209 28.19 -5.62 -8.69
C GLN A 209 28.74 -6.99 -8.31
N ALA A 210 27.86 -8.00 -8.22
CA ALA A 210 28.29 -9.38 -7.96
C ALA A 210 29.17 -9.94 -9.08
N ALA A 211 28.82 -9.70 -10.34
CA ALA A 211 29.64 -10.07 -11.49
C ALA A 211 31.02 -9.40 -11.48
N ARG A 212 31.06 -8.10 -11.16
CA ARG A 212 32.30 -7.34 -11.02
C ARG A 212 33.22 -7.90 -9.92
N SER A 213 32.66 -8.31 -8.78
CA SER A 213 33.45 -8.91 -7.70
C SER A 213 34.07 -10.25 -8.07
N ARG A 214 33.48 -10.95 -9.06
CA ARG A 214 34.03 -12.19 -9.66
C ARG A 214 34.99 -11.95 -10.82
N GLY A 215 35.26 -10.67 -11.18
CA GLY A 215 36.12 -10.32 -12.32
C GLY A 215 35.43 -10.51 -13.70
N GLU A 216 34.11 -10.58 -13.73
CA GLU A 216 33.33 -10.78 -14.96
C GLU A 216 33.06 -9.45 -15.68
N VAL A 217 32.83 -9.52 -17.00
CA VAL A 217 32.45 -8.35 -17.82
C VAL A 217 31.03 -7.92 -17.53
N THR A 218 30.84 -6.63 -17.21
CA THR A 218 29.53 -6.10 -16.79
C THR A 218 28.79 -5.29 -17.87
N PHE A 219 29.36 -5.18 -19.07
CA PHE A 219 28.77 -4.39 -20.16
C PHE A 219 27.34 -4.83 -20.52
N GLY A 220 27.07 -6.14 -20.54
CA GLY A 220 25.74 -6.68 -20.83
C GLY A 220 24.67 -6.26 -19.81
N TYR A 221 25.05 -6.14 -18.54
CA TYR A 221 24.14 -5.64 -17.49
C TYR A 221 23.78 -4.16 -17.72
N GLY A 222 24.74 -3.34 -18.15
CA GLY A 222 24.50 -1.93 -18.51
C GLY A 222 23.52 -1.78 -19.67
N LEU A 223 23.62 -2.63 -20.70
CA LEU A 223 22.67 -2.63 -21.82
C LEU A 223 21.26 -2.99 -21.37
N LEU A 224 21.12 -3.99 -20.50
CA LEU A 224 19.82 -4.38 -19.94
C LEU A 224 19.24 -3.27 -19.06
N TYR A 225 20.08 -2.64 -18.23
CA TYR A 225 19.66 -1.50 -17.40
C TYR A 225 19.06 -0.38 -18.25
N GLN A 226 19.73 0.00 -19.35
CA GLN A 226 19.22 1.03 -20.25
C GLN A 226 17.94 0.61 -20.97
N ARG A 227 17.80 -0.67 -21.33
CA ARG A 227 16.56 -1.18 -21.91
C ARG A 227 15.41 -1.10 -20.92
N GLU A 228 15.60 -1.54 -19.68
CA GLU A 228 14.57 -1.43 -18.62
C GLU A 228 14.21 0.03 -18.35
N ARG A 229 15.19 0.95 -18.33
CA ARG A 229 14.93 2.38 -18.22
C ARG A 229 14.02 2.89 -19.34
N GLN A 230 14.30 2.50 -20.58
CA GLN A 230 13.49 2.87 -21.73
C GLN A 230 12.05 2.35 -21.60
N ILE A 231 11.86 1.09 -21.21
CA ILE A 231 10.53 0.49 -20.96
C ILE A 231 9.76 1.28 -19.90
N GLY A 232 10.43 1.68 -18.82
CA GLY A 232 9.80 2.50 -17.79
C GLY A 232 9.36 3.88 -18.29
N LEU A 233 10.19 4.54 -19.09
CA LEU A 233 9.84 5.85 -19.68
C LEU A 233 8.67 5.74 -20.66
N GLU A 234 8.65 4.72 -21.50
CA GLU A 234 7.53 4.42 -22.42
C GLU A 234 6.23 4.16 -21.64
N ALA A 235 6.28 3.43 -20.51
CA ALA A 235 5.12 3.24 -19.66
C ALA A 235 4.57 4.56 -19.10
N LEU A 236 5.41 5.53 -18.79
CA LEU A 236 4.99 6.85 -18.30
C LEU A 236 4.34 7.75 -19.37
N GLU A 237 4.47 7.45 -20.66
CA GLU A 237 3.80 8.22 -21.73
C GLU A 237 2.28 8.22 -21.55
N ASP A 238 1.71 7.10 -21.09
CA ASP A 238 0.27 6.93 -20.83
C ASP A 238 -0.19 7.48 -19.46
N TYR A 239 0.74 7.96 -18.63
CA TYR A 239 0.43 8.40 -17.27
C TYR A 239 -0.54 9.59 -17.23
N SER A 240 -0.28 10.62 -18.03
CA SER A 240 -1.09 11.84 -18.05
C SER A 240 -2.54 11.56 -18.47
N GLU A 241 -2.72 10.77 -19.52
CA GLU A 241 -4.03 10.36 -19.99
C GLU A 241 -4.78 9.55 -18.93
N SER A 242 -4.11 8.58 -18.29
CA SER A 242 -4.68 7.77 -17.22
C SER A 242 -5.16 8.61 -16.03
N PHE A 243 -4.41 9.67 -15.67
CA PHE A 243 -4.83 10.60 -14.62
C PHE A 243 -6.06 11.43 -15.03
N ASP A 244 -6.11 11.91 -16.27
CA ASP A 244 -7.24 12.66 -16.79
C ASP A 244 -8.52 11.80 -16.85
N GLN A 245 -8.41 10.52 -17.15
CA GLN A 245 -9.50 9.55 -17.06
C GLN A 245 -10.04 9.43 -15.63
N ILE A 246 -9.18 9.41 -14.61
CA ILE A 246 -9.58 9.41 -13.18
C ILE A 246 -10.34 10.71 -12.85
N LYS A 247 -9.81 11.89 -13.25
CA LYS A 247 -10.48 13.19 -13.04
C LYS A 247 -11.87 13.22 -13.68
N ALA A 248 -11.96 12.77 -14.94
CA ALA A 248 -13.22 12.72 -15.68
C ALA A 248 -14.23 11.76 -15.02
N ALA A 249 -13.76 10.61 -14.51
CA ALA A 249 -14.62 9.64 -13.84
C ALA A 249 -15.10 10.11 -12.46
N PHE A 250 -14.29 10.91 -11.74
CA PHE A 250 -14.63 11.45 -10.43
C PHE A 250 -15.57 12.67 -10.49
N LYS A 251 -15.51 13.47 -11.57
CA LYS A 251 -16.30 14.70 -11.72
C LYS A 251 -17.81 14.54 -11.48
N PRO A 252 -18.52 13.52 -12.00
CA PRO A 252 -19.94 13.31 -11.72
C PRO A 252 -20.21 12.89 -10.28
N LEU A 253 -19.27 12.20 -9.62
CA LEU A 253 -19.38 11.80 -8.22
C LEU A 253 -19.28 13.01 -7.31
N LYS A 254 -18.37 13.95 -7.58
CA LYS A 254 -18.18 15.18 -6.79
C LYS A 254 -19.48 15.99 -6.60
N LYS A 255 -20.40 15.96 -7.57
CA LYS A 255 -21.70 16.65 -7.46
C LYS A 255 -22.65 16.01 -6.45
N LYS A 256 -22.47 14.71 -6.17
CA LYS A 256 -23.26 13.94 -5.19
C LYS A 256 -22.64 13.91 -3.81
N LEU A 257 -21.38 14.36 -3.68
CA LEU A 257 -20.60 14.38 -2.46
C LEU A 257 -20.63 15.74 -1.74
N LYS A 258 -21.44 16.67 -2.23
CA LYS A 258 -21.81 17.94 -1.63
C LYS A 258 -23.16 17.80 -0.96
#